data_69f53a9f937755688bc48e5cc1f7b5a6
#
_entry.id   69f53a9f937755688bc48e5cc1f7b5a6
#
_cell.length_a   1.000
_cell.length_b   1.000
_cell.length_c   1.000
_cell.angle_alpha   90.00
_cell.angle_beta   90.00
_cell.angle_gamma   90.00
#
_symmetry.space_group_name_H-M   'P 1'
#
loop_
_entity.id
_entity.type
_entity.pdbx_description
1 polymer ?
#
loop_
_entity_poly.entity_id
_entity_poly.type
_entity_poly.pdbx_seq_one_letter_code
_entity_poly.pdbx_strand_id
1 'polypeptide(L)'
;INDGNPDARGDLGATCIWLMPVSPSPSYHGYDVTNYYEINRDYGTKADFKQLIAEARRRGIRILYDMVLNHSSNYHPYFRSAFVDANSRYRDWYVWSPTERKMPGWQAPTWHRAGNRNDYYYGLFWSGMPDHNLANPEVKAEMQKIARFWLEEMGVDGFRLDAVGHFFETPEGVWKDAPGTFPWLREYQAGLRRIKPDVFTIGEVYDSLGSVIKYYPDGLDAFFAFEVADAVFDAVRNGTGAKLINAVTRAQREIPDHRWGMFLRNHDQTRTLTEFNGDVARNQLAVSLMLTLPGLPFVYYGEELGMTGNKQNGDERLRTPMHWSRKAAAGFTTGQPWEPLAPDSFTANVEVLESDRNSLLNLHRKLIHLRTSEPALGNGEFVPLTTSNPGALAYLRRTSDQAVLVLANLTNQPLAGVELNGGAGTLTAGRYALTALHGDVAAGALRVSGNGQVRRWIPVRSLAPMQTYIVRLAR
;
A
#
# COMPACT_ATOMS: atom_id res chain seq x y z
N ILE A 1 5.74 -16.30 -5.13
CA ILE A 1 4.65 -15.39 -4.71
C ILE A 1 3.39 -16.21 -4.46
N ASN A 2 2.90 -16.90 -5.48
CA ASN A 2 1.79 -17.84 -5.43
C ASN A 2 2.01 -18.92 -6.49
N ASP A 3 1.90 -20.19 -6.14
CA ASP A 3 2.10 -21.31 -7.06
C ASP A 3 0.82 -21.72 -7.81
N GLY A 4 -0.32 -21.16 -7.40
CA GLY A 4 -1.65 -21.47 -7.93
C GLY A 4 -2.33 -22.65 -7.22
N ASN A 5 -1.72 -23.23 -6.20
CA ASN A 5 -2.33 -24.25 -5.37
C ASN A 5 -2.90 -23.61 -4.09
N PRO A 6 -4.23 -23.54 -3.91
CA PRO A 6 -4.84 -22.88 -2.75
C PRO A 6 -4.57 -23.62 -1.43
N ASP A 7 -4.16 -24.88 -1.49
CA ASP A 7 -3.82 -25.68 -0.31
C ASP A 7 -2.35 -25.60 0.08
N ALA A 8 -1.48 -25.11 -0.82
CA ALA A 8 -0.06 -24.90 -0.52
C ALA A 8 0.11 -23.74 0.48
N ARG A 9 1.07 -23.89 1.37
CA ARG A 9 1.44 -22.88 2.38
C ARG A 9 2.92 -22.49 2.29
N GLY A 10 3.61 -22.99 1.27
CA GLY A 10 5.02 -22.74 1.02
C GLY A 10 5.30 -21.46 0.23
N ASP A 11 4.29 -20.92 -0.43
CA ASP A 11 4.36 -19.64 -1.13
C ASP A 11 3.97 -18.45 -0.23
N LEU A 12 4.09 -17.23 -0.74
CA LEU A 12 3.72 -16.02 0.01
C LEU A 12 2.20 -15.84 0.14
N GLY A 13 1.40 -16.43 -0.76
CA GLY A 13 -0.06 -16.31 -0.77
C GLY A 13 -0.59 -14.97 -1.29
N ALA A 14 0.22 -14.17 -1.98
CA ALA A 14 -0.23 -12.90 -2.55
C ALA A 14 -1.18 -13.15 -3.75
N THR A 15 -2.29 -12.43 -3.78
CA THR A 15 -3.35 -12.56 -4.80
C THR A 15 -3.36 -11.43 -5.82
N CYS A 16 -2.55 -10.40 -5.60
CA CYS A 16 -2.42 -9.25 -6.49
C CYS A 16 -0.99 -8.72 -6.45
N ILE A 17 -0.51 -8.22 -7.58
CA ILE A 17 0.78 -7.54 -7.71
C ILE A 17 0.52 -6.16 -8.30
N TRP A 18 0.98 -5.12 -7.62
CA TRP A 18 1.14 -3.78 -8.18
C TRP A 18 2.55 -3.65 -8.72
N LEU A 19 2.66 -3.40 -10.02
CA LEU A 19 3.92 -3.10 -10.71
C LEU A 19 4.13 -1.59 -10.74
N MET A 20 5.32 -1.13 -10.35
CA MET A 20 5.77 0.23 -10.66
C MET A 20 5.68 0.50 -12.16
N PRO A 21 5.74 1.77 -12.63
CA PRO A 21 5.57 2.07 -14.05
C PRO A 21 6.52 1.27 -14.93
N VAL A 22 5.97 0.54 -15.91
CA VAL A 22 6.73 -0.30 -16.85
C VAL A 22 6.82 0.30 -18.25
N SER A 23 6.27 1.48 -18.45
CA SER A 23 6.34 2.22 -19.72
C SER A 23 7.72 2.82 -19.95
N PRO A 24 8.11 3.12 -21.21
CA PRO A 24 9.36 3.80 -21.53
C PRO A 24 9.52 5.11 -20.75
N SER A 25 10.68 5.26 -20.14
CA SER A 25 11.04 6.40 -19.29
C SER A 25 12.56 6.60 -19.34
N PRO A 26 13.07 7.83 -19.26
CA PRO A 26 14.50 8.09 -19.16
C PRO A 26 15.05 7.82 -17.75
N SER A 27 14.21 7.72 -16.73
CA SER A 27 14.62 7.46 -15.36
C SER A 27 14.42 5.99 -14.97
N TYR A 28 15.16 5.56 -13.95
CA TYR A 28 15.03 4.22 -13.38
C TYR A 28 13.68 3.99 -12.67
N HIS A 29 13.02 5.05 -12.20
CA HIS A 29 11.76 4.95 -11.45
C HIS A 29 10.52 4.82 -12.36
N GLY A 30 10.60 5.24 -13.63
CA GLY A 30 9.53 5.06 -14.58
C GLY A 30 8.39 6.08 -14.53
N TYR A 31 8.37 6.99 -13.54
CA TYR A 31 7.27 7.96 -13.39
C TYR A 31 7.29 9.10 -14.43
N ASP A 32 8.40 9.37 -15.09
CA ASP A 32 8.51 10.32 -16.21
C ASP A 32 8.32 9.61 -17.56
N VAL A 33 7.08 9.23 -17.84
CA VAL A 33 6.68 8.41 -19.00
C VAL A 33 6.90 9.17 -20.31
N THR A 34 7.55 8.49 -21.28
CA THR A 34 7.75 9.02 -22.65
C THR A 34 6.79 8.41 -23.69
N ASN A 35 6.21 7.27 -23.40
CA ASN A 35 5.20 6.60 -24.23
C ASN A 35 4.32 5.67 -23.42
N TYR A 36 3.06 6.02 -23.25
CA TYR A 36 2.08 5.24 -22.46
C TYR A 36 1.62 3.94 -23.14
N TYR A 37 1.93 3.74 -24.42
CA TYR A 37 1.45 2.61 -25.23
C TYR A 37 2.52 1.54 -25.47
N GLU A 38 3.63 1.58 -24.71
CA GLU A 38 4.76 0.68 -24.92
C GLU A 38 5.32 0.18 -23.59
N ILE A 39 6.03 -0.94 -23.62
CA ILE A 39 6.82 -1.47 -22.50
C ILE A 39 8.25 -0.94 -22.64
N ASN A 40 8.85 -0.55 -21.52
CA ASN A 40 10.27 -0.20 -21.50
C ASN A 40 11.10 -1.43 -21.91
N ARG A 41 11.97 -1.23 -22.90
CA ARG A 41 12.82 -2.31 -23.46
C ARG A 41 13.65 -3.06 -22.41
N ASP A 42 13.96 -2.40 -21.28
CA ASP A 42 14.72 -3.00 -20.19
C ASP A 42 13.91 -4.08 -19.45
N TYR A 43 12.57 -4.06 -19.60
CA TYR A 43 11.64 -5.03 -19.01
C TYR A 43 11.12 -6.06 -20.02
N GLY A 44 11.45 -5.90 -21.30
CA GLY A 44 11.00 -6.78 -22.36
C GLY A 44 10.05 -6.15 -23.36
N THR A 45 9.17 -6.96 -23.92
CA THR A 45 8.22 -6.56 -24.97
C THR A 45 6.77 -6.64 -24.47
N LYS A 46 5.82 -6.10 -25.27
CA LYS A 46 4.38 -6.32 -25.01
C LYS A 46 3.99 -7.80 -24.96
N ALA A 47 4.67 -8.64 -25.74
CA ALA A 47 4.44 -10.08 -25.71
C ALA A 47 4.87 -10.69 -24.36
N ASP A 48 6.04 -10.30 -23.85
CA ASP A 48 6.52 -10.74 -22.53
C ASP A 48 5.58 -10.28 -21.42
N PHE A 49 5.09 -9.04 -21.50
CA PHE A 49 4.11 -8.52 -20.51
C PHE A 49 2.79 -9.29 -20.58
N LYS A 50 2.26 -9.59 -21.78
CA LYS A 50 1.05 -10.41 -21.94
C LYS A 50 1.26 -11.82 -21.40
N GLN A 51 2.47 -12.38 -21.55
CA GLN A 51 2.82 -13.66 -20.94
C GLN A 51 2.82 -13.56 -19.39
N LEU A 52 3.38 -12.48 -18.81
CA LEU A 52 3.32 -12.23 -17.38
C LEU A 52 1.85 -12.21 -16.88
N ILE A 53 0.96 -11.49 -17.59
CA ILE A 53 -0.48 -11.45 -17.25
C ILE A 53 -1.10 -12.84 -17.28
N ALA A 54 -0.83 -13.63 -18.34
CA ALA A 54 -1.38 -14.98 -18.47
C ALA A 54 -0.89 -15.91 -17.35
N GLU A 55 0.41 -15.86 -17.03
CA GLU A 55 1.01 -16.66 -15.97
C GLU A 55 0.54 -16.24 -14.56
N ALA A 56 0.35 -14.95 -14.34
CA ALA A 56 -0.23 -14.43 -13.09
C ALA A 56 -1.68 -14.94 -12.90
N ARG A 57 -2.51 -14.83 -13.94
CA ARG A 57 -3.91 -15.31 -13.91
C ARG A 57 -4.00 -16.81 -13.66
N ARG A 58 -3.14 -17.60 -14.28
CA ARG A 58 -3.08 -19.06 -14.07
C ARG A 58 -2.79 -19.41 -12.60
N ARG A 59 -2.12 -18.53 -11.86
CA ARG A 59 -1.81 -18.66 -10.44
C ARG A 59 -2.76 -17.92 -9.50
N GLY A 60 -3.89 -17.40 -10.02
CA GLY A 60 -4.83 -16.62 -9.24
C GLY A 60 -4.33 -15.24 -8.80
N ILE A 61 -3.31 -14.70 -9.49
CA ILE A 61 -2.73 -13.39 -9.21
C ILE A 61 -3.29 -12.36 -10.20
N ARG A 62 -3.77 -11.24 -9.69
CA ARG A 62 -4.14 -10.07 -10.48
C ARG A 62 -3.00 -9.09 -10.60
N ILE A 63 -2.99 -8.30 -11.68
CA ILE A 63 -1.96 -7.30 -11.94
C ILE A 63 -2.55 -5.91 -11.98
N LEU A 64 -2.01 -5.01 -11.15
CA LEU A 64 -2.27 -3.57 -11.20
C LEU A 64 -1.10 -2.86 -11.88
N TYR A 65 -1.43 -2.03 -12.85
CA TYR A 65 -0.48 -1.14 -13.51
C TYR A 65 -0.45 0.21 -12.79
N ASP A 66 0.75 0.77 -12.60
CA ASP A 66 0.92 2.11 -12.03
C ASP A 66 0.63 3.16 -13.10
N MET A 67 -0.50 3.84 -12.97
CA MET A 67 -1.00 4.81 -13.94
C MET A 67 -0.59 6.23 -13.54
N VAL A 68 0.37 6.78 -14.26
CA VAL A 68 0.88 8.15 -14.05
C VAL A 68 0.06 9.13 -14.89
N LEU A 69 -0.95 9.74 -14.28
CA LEU A 69 -1.88 10.65 -14.97
C LEU A 69 -1.51 12.12 -14.77
N ASN A 70 -0.87 12.44 -13.63
CA ASN A 70 -0.58 13.82 -13.25
C ASN A 70 0.36 14.52 -14.24
N HIS A 71 1.36 13.83 -14.73
CA HIS A 71 2.45 14.39 -15.53
C HIS A 71 2.98 13.39 -16.56
N SER A 72 3.80 13.86 -17.48
CA SER A 72 4.62 13.02 -18.36
C SER A 72 6.10 13.42 -18.25
N SER A 73 6.98 12.70 -18.95
CA SER A 73 8.35 13.16 -19.15
C SER A 73 8.39 14.44 -19.97
N ASN A 74 9.36 15.30 -19.70
CA ASN A 74 9.72 16.40 -20.60
C ASN A 74 10.26 15.91 -21.96
N TYR A 75 10.60 14.62 -22.11
CA TYR A 75 10.92 13.97 -23.37
C TYR A 75 9.70 13.39 -24.09
N HIS A 76 8.50 13.42 -23.48
CA HIS A 76 7.29 12.94 -24.13
C HIS A 76 7.01 13.75 -25.42
N PRO A 77 6.68 13.11 -26.57
CA PRO A 77 6.46 13.81 -27.83
C PRO A 77 5.45 14.96 -27.75
N TYR A 78 4.38 14.82 -26.97
CA TYR A 78 3.38 15.86 -26.77
C TYR A 78 3.96 17.08 -26.08
N PHE A 79 4.71 16.88 -24.98
CA PHE A 79 5.36 18.00 -24.28
C PHE A 79 6.43 18.65 -25.13
N ARG A 80 7.26 17.88 -25.82
CA ARG A 80 8.31 18.43 -26.71
C ARG A 80 7.72 19.31 -27.80
N SER A 81 6.60 18.89 -28.42
CA SER A 81 5.88 19.71 -29.38
C SER A 81 5.36 21.02 -28.76
N ALA A 82 4.70 20.92 -27.59
CA ALA A 82 4.21 22.08 -26.84
C ALA A 82 5.32 23.02 -26.36
N PHE A 83 6.47 22.44 -25.99
CA PHE A 83 7.63 23.22 -25.52
C PHE A 83 8.30 23.99 -26.63
N VAL A 84 8.45 23.45 -27.86
CA VAL A 84 9.11 24.08 -28.98
C VAL A 84 8.20 25.10 -29.66
N ASP A 85 6.92 24.77 -29.84
CA ASP A 85 5.96 25.62 -30.57
C ASP A 85 4.77 26.00 -29.66
N ALA A 86 4.62 27.30 -29.40
CA ALA A 86 3.51 27.84 -28.63
C ALA A 86 2.14 27.66 -29.33
N ASN A 87 2.12 27.41 -30.64
CA ASN A 87 0.92 27.12 -31.43
C ASN A 87 0.69 25.61 -31.61
N SER A 88 1.48 24.77 -30.99
CA SER A 88 1.30 23.33 -31.04
C SER A 88 -0.11 22.95 -30.58
N ARG A 89 -0.73 21.97 -31.28
CA ARG A 89 -2.00 21.36 -30.82
C ARG A 89 -1.93 20.78 -29.41
N TYR A 90 -0.74 20.47 -28.91
CA TYR A 90 -0.49 19.94 -27.58
C TYR A 90 -0.20 21.04 -26.53
N ARG A 91 -0.24 22.34 -26.94
CA ARG A 91 0.10 23.43 -26.02
C ARG A 91 -0.80 23.37 -24.76
N ASP A 92 -2.09 23.30 -24.95
CA ASP A 92 -3.08 23.28 -23.86
C ASP A 92 -3.21 21.92 -23.17
N TRP A 93 -2.38 20.94 -23.55
CA TRP A 93 -2.31 19.66 -22.86
C TRP A 93 -1.49 19.74 -21.57
N TYR A 94 -0.72 20.82 -21.41
CA TYR A 94 0.09 21.10 -20.24
C TYR A 94 -0.28 22.45 -19.64
N VAL A 95 0.15 22.70 -18.41
CA VAL A 95 -0.19 23.93 -17.69
C VAL A 95 0.91 24.97 -17.91
N TRP A 96 0.53 26.17 -18.38
CA TRP A 96 1.46 27.24 -18.72
C TRP A 96 1.12 28.55 -18.03
N SER A 97 2.14 29.41 -17.83
CA SER A 97 1.99 30.77 -17.30
C SER A 97 2.94 31.75 -18.02
N PRO A 98 2.51 32.98 -18.30
CA PRO A 98 3.40 33.99 -18.82
C PRO A 98 4.42 34.53 -17.80
N THR A 99 4.25 34.20 -16.54
CA THR A 99 5.13 34.62 -15.45
C THR A 99 5.43 33.42 -14.52
N GLU A 100 6.60 33.49 -13.90
CA GLU A 100 6.91 32.56 -12.83
C GLU A 100 5.93 32.74 -11.66
N ARG A 101 5.43 31.63 -11.12
CA ARG A 101 4.55 31.61 -9.95
C ARG A 101 5.21 30.81 -8.82
N LYS A 102 4.80 31.10 -7.60
CA LYS A 102 5.21 30.32 -6.42
C LYS A 102 4.01 29.55 -5.90
N MET A 103 4.25 28.29 -5.55
CA MET A 103 3.22 27.46 -4.91
C MET A 103 3.43 27.50 -3.39
N PRO A 104 2.50 28.09 -2.62
CA PRO A 104 2.63 28.19 -1.17
C PRO A 104 2.78 26.82 -0.51
N GLY A 105 3.77 26.67 0.38
CA GLY A 105 4.01 25.43 1.11
C GLY A 105 4.80 24.35 0.35
N TRP A 106 5.12 24.56 -0.93
CA TRP A 106 6.03 23.69 -1.68
C TRP A 106 7.44 24.28 -1.70
N GLN A 107 8.46 23.52 -1.37
CA GLN A 107 9.82 24.06 -1.20
C GLN A 107 10.64 24.15 -2.49
N ALA A 108 10.37 23.26 -3.45
CA ALA A 108 11.08 23.24 -4.72
C ALA A 108 10.43 24.18 -5.76
N PRO A 109 11.18 24.65 -6.79
CA PRO A 109 10.56 25.34 -7.92
C PRO A 109 9.55 24.45 -8.63
N THR A 110 8.36 24.97 -8.90
CA THR A 110 7.27 24.27 -9.57
C THR A 110 6.91 24.86 -10.94
N TRP A 111 7.39 26.05 -11.24
CA TRP A 111 7.25 26.72 -12.53
C TRP A 111 8.60 26.84 -13.18
N HIS A 112 8.74 26.27 -14.37
CA HIS A 112 10.00 26.11 -15.06
C HIS A 112 9.99 26.86 -16.35
N ARG A 113 11.02 27.69 -16.61
CA ARG A 113 11.12 28.53 -17.82
C ARG A 113 11.22 27.67 -19.08
N ALA A 114 10.43 27.98 -20.09
CA ALA A 114 10.43 27.29 -21.36
C ALA A 114 11.49 27.86 -22.32
N GLY A 115 12.73 27.40 -22.16
CA GLY A 115 13.84 27.83 -23.00
C GLY A 115 14.10 29.35 -22.89
N ASN A 116 14.21 30.04 -24.05
CA ASN A 116 14.45 31.48 -24.10
C ASN A 116 13.17 32.32 -24.16
N ARG A 117 11.99 31.72 -24.10
CA ARG A 117 10.70 32.41 -24.10
C ARG A 117 10.35 32.93 -22.71
N ASN A 118 9.50 33.97 -22.66
CA ASN A 118 8.94 34.48 -21.43
C ASN A 118 7.65 33.71 -21.07
N ASP A 119 7.74 32.40 -21.02
CA ASP A 119 6.67 31.54 -20.53
C ASP A 119 7.25 30.42 -19.67
N TYR A 120 6.41 29.92 -18.80
CA TYR A 120 6.75 28.90 -17.82
C TYR A 120 5.73 27.76 -17.89
N TYR A 121 6.20 26.53 -17.77
CA TYR A 121 5.33 25.36 -17.58
C TYR A 121 5.32 24.93 -16.12
N TYR A 122 4.22 24.36 -15.72
CA TYR A 122 4.07 23.78 -14.40
C TYR A 122 4.64 22.37 -14.38
N GLY A 123 5.39 22.03 -13.36
CA GLY A 123 5.94 20.72 -13.09
C GLY A 123 6.15 20.61 -11.58
N LEU A 124 5.13 20.11 -10.86
CA LEU A 124 5.10 20.13 -9.41
C LEU A 124 6.33 19.45 -8.81
N PHE A 125 6.66 18.25 -9.28
CA PHE A 125 7.74 17.45 -8.72
C PHE A 125 9.12 17.96 -9.15
N TRP A 126 9.32 18.23 -10.43
CA TRP A 126 10.53 18.84 -10.98
C TRP A 126 10.39 19.15 -12.47
N SER A 127 11.37 19.86 -13.03
CA SER A 127 11.35 20.30 -14.44
C SER A 127 11.28 19.18 -15.49
N GLY A 128 11.64 17.96 -15.11
CA GLY A 128 11.55 16.78 -15.99
C GLY A 128 10.17 16.15 -16.06
N MET A 129 9.23 16.58 -15.20
CA MET A 129 7.86 16.05 -15.09
C MET A 129 6.83 17.16 -15.24
N PRO A 130 6.58 17.67 -16.47
CA PRO A 130 5.54 18.66 -16.73
C PRO A 130 4.14 18.08 -16.46
N ASP A 131 3.34 18.82 -15.70
CA ASP A 131 1.99 18.42 -15.32
C ASP A 131 1.01 18.57 -16.49
N HIS A 132 0.15 17.57 -16.65
CA HIS A 132 -0.92 17.59 -17.63
C HIS A 132 -2.03 18.56 -17.22
N ASN A 133 -2.58 19.29 -18.21
CA ASN A 133 -3.81 20.02 -18.03
C ASN A 133 -5.02 19.06 -18.06
N LEU A 134 -5.31 18.41 -16.92
CA LEU A 134 -6.39 17.45 -16.80
C LEU A 134 -7.81 18.05 -16.97
N ALA A 135 -7.92 19.39 -16.98
CA ALA A 135 -9.17 20.07 -17.33
C ALA A 135 -9.46 20.04 -18.84
N ASN A 136 -8.41 19.87 -19.67
CA ASN A 136 -8.56 19.82 -21.12
C ASN A 136 -9.31 18.53 -21.56
N PRO A 137 -10.41 18.63 -22.34
CA PRO A 137 -11.18 17.47 -22.78
C PRO A 137 -10.40 16.49 -23.65
N GLU A 138 -9.43 16.96 -24.45
CA GLU A 138 -8.58 16.08 -25.26
C GLU A 138 -7.63 15.27 -24.38
N VAL A 139 -7.08 15.87 -23.31
CA VAL A 139 -6.26 15.17 -22.32
C VAL A 139 -7.09 14.12 -21.58
N LYS A 140 -8.31 14.45 -21.14
CA LYS A 140 -9.23 13.47 -20.55
C LYS A 140 -9.49 12.28 -21.48
N ALA A 141 -9.76 12.55 -22.75
CA ALA A 141 -9.99 11.50 -23.74
C ALA A 141 -8.76 10.63 -23.96
N GLU A 142 -7.56 11.23 -23.99
CA GLU A 142 -6.31 10.48 -24.11
C GLU A 142 -6.05 9.60 -22.89
N MET A 143 -6.28 10.09 -21.67
CA MET A 143 -6.13 9.30 -20.45
C MET A 143 -7.09 8.10 -20.42
N GLN A 144 -8.32 8.25 -20.92
CA GLN A 144 -9.27 7.14 -21.08
C GLN A 144 -8.80 6.14 -22.15
N LYS A 145 -8.20 6.62 -23.24
CA LYS A 145 -7.66 5.78 -24.32
C LYS A 145 -6.44 4.98 -23.84
N ILE A 146 -5.55 5.60 -23.05
CA ILE A 146 -4.42 4.93 -22.40
C ILE A 146 -4.95 3.83 -21.49
N ALA A 147 -5.94 4.13 -20.66
CA ALA A 147 -6.54 3.13 -19.77
C ALA A 147 -7.17 1.95 -20.54
N ARG A 148 -7.87 2.24 -21.65
CA ARG A 148 -8.42 1.20 -22.52
C ARG A 148 -7.33 0.28 -23.07
N PHE A 149 -6.21 0.84 -23.55
CA PHE A 149 -5.07 0.06 -24.04
C PHE A 149 -4.57 -0.91 -22.96
N TRP A 150 -4.36 -0.43 -21.73
CA TRP A 150 -3.86 -1.28 -20.64
C TRP A 150 -4.89 -2.34 -20.20
N LEU A 151 -6.17 -2.00 -20.16
CA LEU A 151 -7.23 -2.92 -19.72
C LEU A 151 -7.56 -3.97 -20.78
N GLU A 152 -7.79 -3.54 -22.04
CA GLU A 152 -8.28 -4.42 -23.10
C GLU A 152 -7.14 -5.10 -23.87
N GLU A 153 -6.09 -4.35 -24.25
CA GLU A 153 -5.02 -4.90 -25.09
C GLU A 153 -3.91 -5.58 -24.27
N MET A 154 -3.47 -4.95 -23.18
CA MET A 154 -2.42 -5.49 -22.31
C MET A 154 -2.99 -6.44 -21.25
N GLY A 155 -4.25 -6.27 -20.86
CA GLY A 155 -5.01 -7.19 -20.05
C GLY A 155 -4.78 -7.06 -18.55
N VAL A 156 -4.38 -5.89 -18.04
CA VAL A 156 -4.26 -5.66 -16.59
C VAL A 156 -5.62 -5.71 -15.89
N ASP A 157 -5.61 -5.98 -14.59
CA ASP A 157 -6.84 -6.11 -13.81
C ASP A 157 -7.29 -4.78 -13.19
N GLY A 158 -6.42 -3.79 -13.18
CA GLY A 158 -6.72 -2.48 -12.64
C GLY A 158 -5.50 -1.57 -12.54
N PHE A 159 -5.64 -0.50 -11.76
CA PHE A 159 -4.64 0.55 -11.68
C PHE A 159 -4.36 0.97 -10.22
N ARG A 160 -3.10 1.26 -9.95
CA ARG A 160 -2.73 2.22 -8.91
C ARG A 160 -2.57 3.58 -9.60
N LEU A 161 -3.23 4.60 -9.08
CA LEU A 161 -3.10 5.96 -9.61
C LEU A 161 -2.11 6.75 -8.76
N ASP A 162 -1.07 7.22 -9.45
CA ASP A 162 -0.02 8.05 -8.88
C ASP A 162 -0.50 9.46 -8.57
N ALA A 163 -0.02 10.05 -7.48
CA ALA A 163 -0.11 11.46 -7.15
C ALA A 163 -1.53 12.08 -7.24
N VAL A 164 -2.57 11.33 -6.92
CA VAL A 164 -3.98 11.74 -7.10
C VAL A 164 -4.30 13.08 -6.43
N GLY A 165 -3.69 13.36 -5.28
CA GLY A 165 -3.87 14.62 -4.56
C GLY A 165 -3.42 15.86 -5.33
N HIS A 166 -2.67 15.70 -6.39
CA HIS A 166 -2.01 16.77 -7.14
C HIS A 166 -2.55 16.99 -8.57
N PHE A 167 -3.64 16.35 -8.94
CA PHE A 167 -4.21 16.39 -10.31
C PHE A 167 -4.63 17.76 -10.79
N PHE A 168 -4.86 18.69 -9.87
CA PHE A 168 -5.23 20.06 -10.21
C PHE A 168 -4.54 21.06 -9.29
N GLU A 169 -4.25 22.21 -9.85
CA GLU A 169 -3.85 23.41 -9.14
C GLU A 169 -4.86 24.55 -9.40
N THR A 170 -4.89 25.53 -8.52
CA THR A 170 -5.71 26.73 -8.72
C THR A 170 -4.83 27.96 -8.94
N PRO A 171 -5.37 29.03 -9.59
CA PRO A 171 -4.63 30.28 -9.76
C PRO A 171 -4.15 30.89 -8.44
N GLU A 172 -4.84 30.63 -7.34
CA GLU A 172 -4.52 31.10 -5.99
C GLU A 172 -3.42 30.27 -5.31
N GLY A 173 -2.94 29.20 -5.98
CA GLY A 173 -1.83 28.37 -5.50
C GLY A 173 -2.26 27.18 -4.63
N VAL A 174 -3.50 26.70 -4.72
CA VAL A 174 -3.87 25.38 -4.16
C VAL A 174 -3.38 24.31 -5.10
N TRP A 175 -2.47 23.50 -4.64
CA TRP A 175 -1.79 22.46 -5.42
C TRP A 175 -2.08 21.02 -4.90
N LYS A 176 -2.88 20.91 -3.87
CA LYS A 176 -3.25 19.63 -3.24
C LYS A 176 -4.73 19.63 -2.91
N ASP A 177 -5.40 18.51 -3.18
CA ASP A 177 -6.84 18.34 -2.96
C ASP A 177 -7.68 19.46 -3.63
N ALA A 178 -7.21 20.00 -4.75
CA ALA A 178 -7.92 21.08 -5.45
C ALA A 178 -9.32 20.61 -5.90
N PRO A 179 -10.35 21.47 -5.87
CA PRO A 179 -11.75 21.08 -6.11
C PRO A 179 -12.01 20.37 -7.44
N GLY A 180 -11.19 20.63 -8.48
CA GLY A 180 -11.27 19.97 -9.78
C GLY A 180 -10.96 18.48 -9.75
N THR A 181 -10.16 18.02 -8.79
CA THR A 181 -9.72 16.62 -8.66
C THR A 181 -10.90 15.67 -8.45
N PHE A 182 -11.84 16.02 -7.60
CA PHE A 182 -12.93 15.11 -7.19
C PHE A 182 -13.91 14.78 -8.34
N PRO A 183 -14.49 15.76 -9.07
CA PRO A 183 -15.35 15.43 -10.21
C PRO A 183 -14.60 14.75 -11.33
N TRP A 184 -13.33 15.09 -11.56
CA TRP A 184 -12.51 14.46 -12.57
C TRP A 184 -12.30 12.97 -12.28
N LEU A 185 -11.98 12.62 -11.05
CA LEU A 185 -11.81 11.22 -10.64
C LEU A 185 -13.08 10.40 -10.80
N ARG A 186 -14.24 10.97 -10.41
CA ARG A 186 -15.53 10.29 -10.62
C ARG A 186 -15.80 10.01 -12.09
N GLU A 187 -15.56 11.00 -12.96
CA GLU A 187 -15.70 10.85 -14.41
C GLU A 187 -14.75 9.79 -14.96
N TYR A 188 -13.49 9.83 -14.52
CA TYR A 188 -12.46 8.88 -14.93
C TYR A 188 -12.81 7.45 -14.51
N GLN A 189 -13.17 7.22 -13.24
CA GLN A 189 -13.58 5.94 -12.71
C GLN A 189 -14.82 5.37 -13.43
N ALA A 190 -15.83 6.22 -13.69
CA ALA A 190 -16.99 5.83 -14.48
C ALA A 190 -16.61 5.40 -15.92
N GLY A 191 -15.60 6.05 -16.51
CA GLY A 191 -15.02 5.66 -17.78
C GLY A 191 -14.35 4.29 -17.76
N LEU A 192 -13.54 4.03 -16.73
CA LEU A 192 -12.88 2.73 -16.51
C LEU A 192 -13.91 1.62 -16.37
N ARG A 193 -14.99 1.83 -15.60
CA ARG A 193 -16.08 0.85 -15.41
C ARG A 193 -16.82 0.53 -16.71
N ARG A 194 -16.92 1.45 -17.66
CA ARG A 194 -17.47 1.18 -19.00
C ARG A 194 -16.55 0.31 -19.86
N ILE A 195 -15.23 0.39 -19.64
CA ILE A 195 -14.25 -0.45 -20.35
C ILE A 195 -14.20 -1.84 -19.71
N LYS A 196 -14.06 -1.91 -18.39
CA LYS A 196 -13.95 -3.16 -17.63
C LYS A 196 -14.76 -3.03 -16.33
N PRO A 197 -15.96 -3.62 -16.24
CA PRO A 197 -16.86 -3.46 -15.08
C PRO A 197 -16.27 -3.87 -13.73
N ASP A 198 -15.34 -4.82 -13.72
CA ASP A 198 -14.65 -5.34 -12.53
C ASP A 198 -13.23 -4.75 -12.34
N VAL A 199 -12.90 -3.63 -13.03
CA VAL A 199 -11.62 -2.94 -12.83
C VAL A 199 -11.45 -2.54 -11.36
N PHE A 200 -10.28 -2.80 -10.80
CA PHE A 200 -9.93 -2.32 -9.46
C PHE A 200 -9.01 -1.11 -9.55
N THR A 201 -9.27 -0.10 -8.72
CA THR A 201 -8.47 1.12 -8.67
C THR A 201 -8.10 1.49 -7.24
N ILE A 202 -6.84 1.89 -7.04
CA ILE A 202 -6.36 2.42 -5.77
C ILE A 202 -5.54 3.68 -6.01
N GLY A 203 -5.85 4.75 -5.29
CA GLY A 203 -5.19 6.05 -5.44
C GLY A 203 -4.17 6.35 -4.35
N GLU A 204 -3.12 7.04 -4.73
CA GLU A 204 -2.20 7.62 -3.78
C GLU A 204 -2.60 9.05 -3.44
N VAL A 205 -2.93 9.26 -2.17
CA VAL A 205 -3.08 10.57 -1.54
C VAL A 205 -2.19 10.58 -0.30
N TYR A 206 -0.96 11.09 -0.45
CA TYR A 206 0.02 11.13 0.64
C TYR A 206 -0.34 12.26 1.62
N ASP A 207 -1.30 11.98 2.50
CA ASP A 207 -1.82 12.93 3.48
C ASP A 207 -2.48 12.22 4.68
N SER A 208 -3.05 13.03 5.57
CA SER A 208 -3.89 12.60 6.68
C SER A 208 -5.13 11.83 6.22
N LEU A 209 -5.66 11.00 7.09
CA LEU A 209 -6.92 10.29 6.85
C LEU A 209 -8.09 11.27 6.53
N GLY A 210 -8.07 12.47 7.12
CA GLY A 210 -9.07 13.51 6.85
C GLY A 210 -9.05 14.01 5.41
N SER A 211 -7.90 14.04 4.75
CA SER A 211 -7.77 14.34 3.32
C SER A 211 -8.26 13.16 2.47
N VAL A 212 -7.76 11.95 2.78
CA VAL A 212 -8.13 10.72 2.06
C VAL A 212 -9.64 10.47 2.03
N ILE A 213 -10.34 10.72 3.14
CA ILE A 213 -11.79 10.52 3.26
C ILE A 213 -12.59 11.36 2.24
N LYS A 214 -12.10 12.55 1.85
CA LYS A 214 -12.79 13.42 0.88
C LYS A 214 -12.96 12.77 -0.51
N TYR A 215 -12.14 11.76 -0.83
CA TYR A 215 -12.17 11.06 -2.11
C TYR A 215 -13.22 9.96 -2.19
N TYR A 216 -13.84 9.61 -1.06
CA TYR A 216 -14.92 8.63 -0.99
C TYR A 216 -16.31 9.29 -1.08
N PRO A 217 -17.35 8.55 -1.47
CA PRO A 217 -17.32 7.13 -1.87
C PRO A 217 -16.97 6.86 -3.34
N ASP A 218 -16.98 7.91 -4.20
CA ASP A 218 -17.12 7.77 -5.66
C ASP A 218 -15.83 8.06 -6.44
N GLY A 219 -14.72 8.41 -5.77
CA GLY A 219 -13.48 8.76 -6.45
C GLY A 219 -12.83 7.55 -7.13
N LEU A 220 -12.37 6.61 -6.33
CA LEU A 220 -11.79 5.33 -6.75
C LEU A 220 -12.29 4.22 -5.83
N ASP A 221 -11.90 2.96 -6.09
CA ASP A 221 -12.30 1.86 -5.22
C ASP A 221 -11.64 1.93 -3.85
N ALA A 222 -10.38 2.35 -3.78
CA ALA A 222 -9.63 2.50 -2.55
C ALA A 222 -8.60 3.63 -2.61
N PHE A 223 -8.07 4.03 -1.45
CA PHE A 223 -6.91 4.90 -1.33
C PHE A 223 -5.97 4.39 -0.23
N PHE A 224 -4.67 4.66 -0.35
CA PHE A 224 -3.70 4.29 0.68
C PHE A 224 -3.89 5.15 1.94
N ALA A 225 -3.90 4.50 3.11
CA ALA A 225 -4.11 5.14 4.42
C ALA A 225 -2.77 5.35 5.13
N PHE A 226 -1.98 6.33 4.71
CA PHE A 226 -0.66 6.64 5.28
C PHE A 226 -0.72 6.91 6.79
N GLU A 227 -1.72 7.66 7.27
CA GLU A 227 -1.90 7.94 8.71
C GLU A 227 -2.10 6.65 9.52
N VAL A 228 -2.81 5.64 8.98
CA VAL A 228 -2.98 4.35 9.65
C VAL A 228 -1.67 3.56 9.67
N ALA A 229 -0.90 3.58 8.56
CA ALA A 229 0.44 2.99 8.50
C ALA A 229 1.37 3.61 9.56
N ASP A 230 1.43 4.93 9.64
CA ASP A 230 2.24 5.64 10.64
C ASP A 230 1.77 5.37 12.07
N ALA A 231 0.45 5.17 12.30
CA ALA A 231 -0.07 4.80 13.61
C ALA A 231 0.38 3.39 14.06
N VAL A 232 0.62 2.45 13.13
CA VAL A 232 1.25 1.17 13.45
C VAL A 232 2.68 1.36 13.94
N PHE A 233 3.48 2.18 13.24
CA PHE A 233 4.85 2.51 13.68
C PHE A 233 4.86 3.19 15.04
N ASP A 234 3.97 4.15 15.26
CA ASP A 234 3.83 4.84 16.54
C ASP A 234 3.49 3.85 17.67
N ALA A 235 2.57 2.92 17.44
CA ALA A 235 2.19 1.93 18.44
C ALA A 235 3.38 1.04 18.83
N VAL A 236 4.14 0.55 17.84
CA VAL A 236 5.28 -0.34 18.06
C VAL A 236 6.47 0.39 18.69
N ARG A 237 6.72 1.66 18.29
CA ARG A 237 7.82 2.47 18.84
C ARG A 237 7.57 2.93 20.27
N ASN A 238 6.35 3.37 20.54
CA ASN A 238 5.99 4.04 21.79
C ASN A 238 5.34 3.09 22.83
N GLY A 239 5.06 1.84 22.45
CA GLY A 239 4.47 0.86 23.36
C GLY A 239 3.04 1.15 23.75
N THR A 240 2.25 1.88 22.93
CA THR A 240 0.86 2.22 23.21
C THR A 240 -0.01 2.24 21.94
N GLY A 241 -1.18 1.58 22.01
CA GLY A 241 -2.06 1.38 20.86
C GLY A 241 -3.12 2.46 20.64
N ALA A 242 -3.19 3.50 21.47
CA ALA A 242 -4.32 4.44 21.45
C ALA A 242 -4.50 5.18 20.12
N LYS A 243 -3.43 5.69 19.53
CA LYS A 243 -3.47 6.36 18.21
C LYS A 243 -3.92 5.39 17.12
N LEU A 244 -3.40 4.16 17.12
CA LEU A 244 -3.76 3.14 16.14
C LEU A 244 -5.24 2.78 16.21
N ILE A 245 -5.76 2.53 17.43
CA ILE A 245 -7.19 2.26 17.63
C ILE A 245 -8.05 3.42 17.12
N ASN A 246 -7.67 4.65 17.41
CA ASN A 246 -8.41 5.84 16.97
C ASN A 246 -8.39 5.97 15.43
N ALA A 247 -7.23 5.81 14.79
CA ALA A 247 -7.10 5.90 13.34
C ALA A 247 -7.93 4.81 12.62
N VAL A 248 -7.83 3.56 13.06
CA VAL A 248 -8.59 2.43 12.48
C VAL A 248 -10.09 2.57 12.71
N THR A 249 -10.51 2.97 13.92
CA THR A 249 -11.92 3.21 14.23
C THR A 249 -12.50 4.33 13.37
N ARG A 250 -11.73 5.41 13.15
CA ARG A 250 -12.13 6.49 12.27
C ARG A 250 -12.23 6.02 10.82
N ALA A 251 -11.21 5.31 10.33
CA ALA A 251 -11.22 4.75 8.97
C ALA A 251 -12.44 3.85 8.74
N GLN A 252 -12.72 2.93 9.66
CA GLN A 252 -13.89 2.04 9.58
C GLN A 252 -15.22 2.79 9.56
N ARG A 253 -15.35 3.88 10.32
CA ARG A 253 -16.58 4.69 10.37
C ARG A 253 -16.80 5.53 9.12
N GLU A 254 -15.73 6.07 8.53
CA GLU A 254 -15.79 7.10 7.50
C GLU A 254 -15.50 6.57 6.10
N ILE A 255 -14.87 5.39 5.97
CA ILE A 255 -14.57 4.75 4.69
C ILE A 255 -15.43 3.49 4.51
N PRO A 256 -16.22 3.41 3.42
CA PRO A 256 -17.09 2.26 3.17
C PRO A 256 -16.29 0.95 3.01
N ASP A 257 -16.84 -0.16 3.49
CA ASP A 257 -16.41 -1.54 3.21
C ASP A 257 -14.91 -1.82 3.43
N HIS A 258 -14.27 -1.09 4.36
CA HIS A 258 -12.84 -1.17 4.63
C HIS A 258 -11.95 -0.94 3.39
N ARG A 259 -12.39 -0.12 2.45
CA ARG A 259 -11.73 0.15 1.16
C ARG A 259 -10.54 1.12 1.30
N TRP A 260 -9.56 0.79 2.12
CA TRP A 260 -8.29 1.52 2.18
C TRP A 260 -7.10 0.58 2.07
N GLY A 261 -6.05 1.04 1.40
CA GLY A 261 -4.77 0.33 1.33
C GLY A 261 -4.06 0.39 2.67
N MET A 262 -3.80 -0.77 3.25
CA MET A 262 -3.05 -0.96 4.48
C MET A 262 -1.64 -1.44 4.14
N PHE A 263 -0.60 -0.76 4.62
CA PHE A 263 0.79 -1.09 4.33
C PHE A 263 1.69 -0.59 5.48
N LEU A 264 2.94 -1.00 5.51
CA LEU A 264 3.92 -0.44 6.44
C LEU A 264 4.75 0.64 5.76
N ARG A 265 5.49 0.28 4.73
CA ARG A 265 6.28 1.21 3.91
C ARG A 265 6.13 0.86 2.42
N ASN A 266 6.55 1.79 1.57
CA ASN A 266 6.52 1.63 0.13
C ASN A 266 7.87 2.01 -0.51
N HIS A 267 7.90 2.11 -1.83
CA HIS A 267 9.09 2.41 -2.63
C HIS A 267 9.64 3.84 -2.47
N ASP A 268 8.92 4.73 -1.78
CA ASP A 268 9.29 6.14 -1.53
C ASP A 268 9.68 6.41 -0.07
N GLN A 269 9.63 5.39 0.78
CA GLN A 269 9.85 5.52 2.22
C GLN A 269 10.99 4.60 2.69
N THR A 270 11.68 5.01 3.75
CA THR A 270 12.66 4.15 4.45
C THR A 270 12.02 2.80 4.79
N ARG A 271 12.71 1.69 4.45
CA ARG A 271 12.19 0.33 4.63
C ARG A 271 11.91 0.03 6.11
N THR A 272 10.90 -0.79 6.36
CA THR A 272 10.33 -1.08 7.69
C THR A 272 11.39 -1.51 8.71
N LEU A 273 12.27 -2.46 8.38
CA LEU A 273 13.30 -2.90 9.31
C LEU A 273 14.32 -1.80 9.63
N THR A 274 14.66 -0.95 8.65
CA THR A 274 15.52 0.22 8.86
C THR A 274 14.86 1.24 9.79
N GLU A 275 13.56 1.47 9.67
CA GLU A 275 12.77 2.33 10.56
C GLU A 275 12.78 1.85 12.02
N PHE A 276 12.94 0.55 12.24
CA PHE A 276 13.11 -0.05 13.56
C PHE A 276 14.57 -0.29 13.96
N ASN A 277 15.54 0.33 13.25
CA ASN A 277 16.98 0.19 13.52
C ASN A 277 17.46 -1.28 13.57
N GLY A 278 16.90 -2.15 12.71
CA GLY A 278 17.24 -3.56 12.65
C GLY A 278 16.54 -4.45 13.70
N ASP A 279 15.62 -3.90 14.50
CA ASP A 279 14.88 -4.67 15.50
C ASP A 279 13.82 -5.57 14.83
N VAL A 280 14.17 -6.84 14.67
CA VAL A 280 13.32 -7.85 14.02
C VAL A 280 12.04 -8.11 14.82
N ALA A 281 12.06 -8.06 16.15
CA ALA A 281 10.87 -8.30 16.97
C ALA A 281 9.83 -7.18 16.78
N ARG A 282 10.27 -5.93 16.72
CA ARG A 282 9.39 -4.80 16.37
C ARG A 282 8.84 -4.93 14.96
N ASN A 283 9.67 -5.34 14.00
CA ASN A 283 9.22 -5.56 12.64
C ASN A 283 8.15 -6.66 12.55
N GLN A 284 8.38 -7.81 13.20
CA GLN A 284 7.40 -8.90 13.28
C GLN A 284 6.07 -8.45 13.92
N LEU A 285 6.12 -7.64 14.96
CA LEU A 285 4.95 -7.07 15.59
C LEU A 285 4.19 -6.13 14.63
N ALA A 286 4.88 -5.22 13.95
CA ALA A 286 4.28 -4.30 12.97
C ALA A 286 3.60 -5.06 11.82
N VAL A 287 4.26 -6.07 11.26
CA VAL A 287 3.71 -6.96 10.23
C VAL A 287 2.46 -7.69 10.73
N SER A 288 2.49 -8.20 11.97
CA SER A 288 1.36 -8.90 12.56
C SER A 288 0.15 -7.97 12.73
N LEU A 289 0.36 -6.73 13.14
CA LEU A 289 -0.70 -5.72 13.21
C LEU A 289 -1.22 -5.38 11.81
N MET A 290 -0.36 -5.06 10.85
CA MET A 290 -0.75 -4.72 9.49
C MET A 290 -1.61 -5.82 8.84
N LEU A 291 -1.22 -7.08 8.96
CA LEU A 291 -1.92 -8.21 8.34
C LEU A 291 -3.20 -8.65 9.07
N THR A 292 -3.44 -8.17 10.30
CA THR A 292 -4.65 -8.51 11.08
C THR A 292 -5.66 -7.35 11.19
N LEU A 293 -5.24 -6.11 10.93
CA LEU A 293 -6.13 -4.94 10.88
C LEU A 293 -7.03 -4.97 9.63
N PRO A 294 -8.17 -4.24 9.62
CA PRO A 294 -9.02 -4.10 8.43
C PRO A 294 -8.30 -3.30 7.33
N GLY A 295 -8.82 -3.39 6.11
CA GLY A 295 -8.26 -2.77 4.92
C GLY A 295 -7.65 -3.79 3.95
N LEU A 296 -7.09 -3.32 2.85
CA LEU A 296 -6.46 -4.11 1.79
C LEU A 296 -4.94 -4.13 2.04
N PRO A 297 -4.33 -5.22 2.49
CA PRO A 297 -2.92 -5.24 2.85
C PRO A 297 -2.02 -5.24 1.61
N PHE A 298 -1.03 -4.36 1.62
CA PHE A 298 0.05 -4.29 0.62
C PHE A 298 1.38 -4.54 1.32
N VAL A 299 2.16 -5.46 0.78
CA VAL A 299 3.52 -5.77 1.21
C VAL A 299 4.49 -5.28 0.16
N TYR A 300 5.42 -4.42 0.52
CA TYR A 300 6.48 -4.00 -0.39
C TYR A 300 7.50 -5.12 -0.56
N TYR A 301 7.93 -5.41 -1.80
CA TYR A 301 8.85 -6.53 -2.05
C TYR A 301 10.10 -6.46 -1.17
N GLY A 302 10.54 -7.59 -0.65
CA GLY A 302 11.67 -7.69 0.27
C GLY A 302 11.33 -7.30 1.72
N GLU A 303 10.15 -6.77 2.00
CA GLU A 303 9.69 -6.52 3.38
C GLU A 303 9.52 -7.84 4.12
N GLU A 304 9.08 -8.89 3.42
CA GLU A 304 8.99 -10.24 3.93
C GLU A 304 10.35 -10.88 4.26
N LEU A 305 11.45 -10.33 3.73
CA LEU A 305 12.82 -10.73 4.06
C LEU A 305 13.45 -9.86 5.15
N GLY A 306 12.86 -8.70 5.42
CA GLY A 306 13.48 -7.67 6.24
C GLY A 306 14.60 -6.93 5.51
N MET A 307 14.52 -6.77 4.19
CA MET A 307 15.50 -5.96 3.44
C MET A 307 15.56 -4.54 3.99
N THR A 308 16.78 -4.01 4.09
CA THR A 308 17.05 -2.66 4.59
C THR A 308 17.19 -1.64 3.46
N GLY A 309 16.97 -0.36 3.77
CA GLY A 309 17.12 0.76 2.85
C GLY A 309 16.67 2.06 3.52
N ASN A 310 17.48 3.12 3.38
CA ASN A 310 17.22 4.42 4.00
C ASN A 310 17.02 5.49 2.94
N LYS A 311 15.88 6.20 2.99
CA LYS A 311 15.52 7.31 2.09
C LYS A 311 16.58 8.42 2.04
N GLN A 312 17.28 8.67 3.12
CA GLN A 312 18.34 9.68 3.19
C GLN A 312 19.52 9.38 2.25
N ASN A 313 19.67 8.13 1.84
CA ASN A 313 20.72 7.69 0.92
C ASN A 313 20.30 7.68 -0.56
N GLY A 314 19.14 8.24 -0.87
CA GLY A 314 18.51 8.23 -2.20
C GLY A 314 17.44 7.17 -2.34
N ASP A 315 16.53 7.37 -3.29
CA ASP A 315 15.40 6.47 -3.54
C ASP A 315 15.86 5.13 -4.11
N GLU A 316 16.96 5.12 -4.84
CA GLU A 316 17.60 3.92 -5.39
C GLU A 316 17.88 2.90 -4.30
N ARG A 317 18.30 3.36 -3.12
CA ARG A 317 18.58 2.51 -1.95
C ARG A 317 17.35 1.87 -1.31
N LEU A 318 16.17 2.33 -1.66
CA LEU A 318 14.90 1.71 -1.28
C LEU A 318 14.50 0.58 -2.24
N ARG A 319 15.05 0.59 -3.47
CA ARG A 319 14.64 -0.21 -4.63
C ARG A 319 15.75 -1.16 -5.10
N THR A 320 16.60 -1.61 -4.17
CA THR A 320 17.69 -2.54 -4.43
C THR A 320 17.18 -3.89 -4.93
N PRO A 321 18.02 -4.68 -5.64
CA PRO A 321 17.62 -5.99 -6.14
C PRO A 321 17.10 -6.93 -5.05
N MET A 322 16.09 -7.73 -5.38
CA MET A 322 15.53 -8.76 -4.49
C MET A 322 16.57 -9.82 -4.14
N HIS A 323 16.60 -10.24 -2.88
CA HIS A 323 17.53 -11.24 -2.38
C HIS A 323 16.92 -12.65 -2.45
N TRP A 324 17.30 -13.44 -3.44
CA TRP A 324 16.79 -14.81 -3.64
C TRP A 324 17.64 -15.85 -2.93
N SER A 325 18.97 -15.72 -2.95
CA SER A 325 19.89 -16.74 -2.45
C SER A 325 21.23 -16.14 -2.05
N ARG A 326 22.14 -17.01 -1.54
CA ARG A 326 23.55 -16.67 -1.27
C ARG A 326 24.45 -16.62 -2.52
N LYS A 327 23.89 -16.85 -3.71
CA LYS A 327 24.65 -16.82 -4.97
C LYS A 327 25.08 -15.38 -5.31
N ALA A 328 25.98 -15.28 -6.29
CA ALA A 328 26.40 -13.96 -6.81
C ALA A 328 25.18 -13.12 -7.19
N ALA A 329 25.27 -11.80 -6.96
CA ALA A 329 24.16 -10.84 -7.12
C ALA A 329 22.86 -11.28 -6.40
N ALA A 330 22.99 -11.97 -5.25
CA ALA A 330 21.89 -12.55 -4.47
C ALA A 330 20.93 -13.45 -5.31
N GLY A 331 21.41 -14.02 -6.40
CA GLY A 331 20.61 -14.79 -7.35
C GLY A 331 19.62 -13.95 -8.17
N PHE A 332 19.71 -12.63 -8.12
CA PHE A 332 18.83 -11.72 -8.83
C PHE A 332 19.17 -11.64 -10.32
N THR A 333 20.46 -11.56 -10.66
CA THR A 333 20.94 -11.43 -12.04
C THR A 333 22.25 -12.20 -12.23
N THR A 334 22.54 -12.55 -13.48
CA THR A 334 23.86 -13.06 -13.89
C THR A 334 24.81 -11.96 -14.37
N GLY A 335 24.29 -10.73 -14.57
CA GLY A 335 25.06 -9.54 -14.91
C GLY A 335 25.32 -8.64 -13.71
N GLN A 336 25.68 -7.38 -13.97
CA GLN A 336 25.76 -6.37 -12.93
C GLN A 336 24.34 -5.95 -12.52
N PRO A 337 24.00 -5.94 -11.22
CA PRO A 337 22.74 -5.41 -10.77
C PRO A 337 22.69 -3.89 -11.02
N TRP A 338 21.51 -3.36 -11.28
CA TRP A 338 21.30 -1.93 -11.54
C TRP A 338 21.68 -1.03 -10.34
N GLU A 339 21.57 -1.57 -9.13
CA GLU A 339 21.94 -0.94 -7.87
C GLU A 339 22.68 -1.96 -6.99
N PRO A 340 23.70 -1.59 -6.22
CA PRO A 340 24.36 -2.50 -5.29
C PRO A 340 23.34 -3.17 -4.34
N LEU A 341 23.56 -4.43 -4.05
CA LEU A 341 22.77 -5.18 -3.07
C LEU A 341 22.79 -4.47 -1.70
N ALA A 342 21.69 -4.59 -0.97
CA ALA A 342 21.69 -4.18 0.43
C ALA A 342 22.70 -5.02 1.25
N PRO A 343 23.33 -4.45 2.31
CA PRO A 343 24.38 -5.11 3.08
C PRO A 343 23.97 -6.44 3.72
N ASP A 344 22.67 -6.62 3.95
CA ASP A 344 22.08 -7.80 4.58
C ASP A 344 21.74 -8.94 3.61
N SER A 345 22.06 -8.80 2.32
CA SER A 345 21.70 -9.74 1.25
C SER A 345 22.16 -11.19 1.51
N PHE A 346 23.25 -11.39 2.24
CA PHE A 346 23.76 -12.73 2.54
C PHE A 346 22.95 -13.45 3.62
N THR A 347 22.27 -12.73 4.52
CA THR A 347 21.47 -13.27 5.63
C THR A 347 19.99 -13.10 5.43
N ALA A 348 19.54 -11.98 4.87
CA ALA A 348 18.15 -11.66 4.58
C ALA A 348 17.83 -12.03 3.12
N ASN A 349 17.72 -13.32 2.82
CA ASN A 349 17.34 -13.82 1.50
C ASN A 349 16.39 -15.02 1.62
N VAL A 350 15.68 -15.33 0.54
CA VAL A 350 14.65 -16.38 0.53
C VAL A 350 15.24 -17.73 0.94
N GLU A 351 16.38 -18.15 0.35
CA GLU A 351 17.01 -19.45 0.62
C GLU A 351 17.33 -19.67 2.12
N VAL A 352 17.82 -18.63 2.79
CA VAL A 352 18.14 -18.68 4.23
C VAL A 352 16.89 -18.68 5.09
N LEU A 353 15.98 -17.74 4.81
CA LEU A 353 14.83 -17.49 5.67
C LEU A 353 13.72 -18.55 5.54
N GLU A 354 13.67 -19.25 4.40
CA GLU A 354 12.71 -20.32 4.17
C GLU A 354 12.88 -21.49 5.15
N SER A 355 14.10 -21.80 5.53
CA SER A 355 14.42 -22.90 6.47
C SER A 355 14.18 -22.55 7.94
N ASP A 356 14.11 -21.26 8.31
CA ASP A 356 13.85 -20.81 9.67
C ASP A 356 12.34 -20.57 9.89
N ARG A 357 11.69 -21.43 10.66
CA ARG A 357 10.26 -21.33 10.99
C ARG A 357 9.85 -20.03 11.68
N ASN A 358 10.79 -19.35 12.34
CA ASN A 358 10.56 -18.10 13.06
C ASN A 358 10.98 -16.87 12.24
N SER A 359 11.42 -17.07 11.00
CA SER A 359 11.82 -15.99 10.11
C SER A 359 10.66 -15.04 9.78
N LEU A 360 11.04 -13.85 9.38
CA LEU A 360 10.08 -12.85 8.91
C LEU A 360 9.32 -13.34 7.66
N LEU A 361 9.99 -14.07 6.76
CA LEU A 361 9.37 -14.70 5.58
C LEU A 361 8.25 -15.67 5.96
N ASN A 362 8.53 -16.58 6.89
CA ASN A 362 7.55 -17.58 7.31
C ASN A 362 6.43 -16.97 8.17
N LEU A 363 6.69 -15.85 8.86
CA LEU A 363 5.64 -15.08 9.52
C LEU A 363 4.69 -14.43 8.49
N HIS A 364 5.21 -13.80 7.43
CA HIS A 364 4.39 -13.23 6.36
C HIS A 364 3.54 -14.32 5.68
N ARG A 365 4.15 -15.42 5.26
CA ARG A 365 3.43 -16.58 4.69
C ARG A 365 2.27 -17.00 5.59
N LYS A 366 2.56 -17.27 6.86
CA LYS A 366 1.55 -17.68 7.84
C LYS A 366 0.41 -16.68 7.97
N LEU A 367 0.71 -15.39 8.12
CA LEU A 367 -0.30 -14.37 8.38
C LEU A 367 -1.11 -14.03 7.13
N ILE A 368 -0.52 -14.04 5.95
CA ILE A 368 -1.24 -13.83 4.67
C ILE A 368 -2.23 -14.99 4.46
N HIS A 369 -1.77 -16.24 4.59
CA HIS A 369 -2.64 -17.40 4.47
C HIS A 369 -3.71 -17.44 5.57
N LEU A 370 -3.37 -17.03 6.79
CA LEU A 370 -4.34 -16.92 7.87
C LEU A 370 -5.43 -15.89 7.53
N ARG A 371 -5.03 -14.72 7.05
CA ARG A 371 -5.97 -13.66 6.65
C ARG A 371 -6.93 -14.11 5.55
N THR A 372 -6.46 -14.87 4.58
CA THR A 372 -7.31 -15.38 3.48
C THR A 372 -8.21 -16.53 3.90
N SER A 373 -7.80 -17.33 4.89
CA SER A 373 -8.58 -18.49 5.38
C SER A 373 -9.55 -18.16 6.51
N GLU A 374 -9.38 -17.03 7.21
CA GLU A 374 -10.25 -16.59 8.30
C GLU A 374 -11.14 -15.42 7.85
N PRO A 375 -12.44 -15.64 7.55
CA PRO A 375 -13.33 -14.58 7.07
C PRO A 375 -13.35 -13.33 7.97
N ALA A 376 -13.27 -13.52 9.28
CA ALA A 376 -13.21 -12.42 10.22
C ALA A 376 -11.96 -11.53 10.02
N LEU A 377 -10.80 -12.09 9.70
CA LEU A 377 -9.59 -11.31 9.39
C LEU A 377 -9.67 -10.65 8.01
N GLY A 378 -10.28 -11.32 7.04
CA GLY A 378 -10.48 -10.76 5.70
C GLY A 378 -11.41 -9.55 5.71
N ASN A 379 -12.68 -9.77 6.06
CA ASN A 379 -13.78 -8.80 5.88
C ASN A 379 -14.47 -8.39 7.17
N GLY A 380 -14.05 -8.91 8.35
CA GLY A 380 -14.72 -8.65 9.61
C GLY A 380 -14.60 -7.22 10.07
N GLU A 381 -15.58 -6.77 10.85
CA GLU A 381 -15.60 -5.50 11.57
C GLU A 381 -14.44 -5.45 12.58
N PHE A 382 -13.85 -4.29 12.76
CA PHE A 382 -12.88 -4.01 13.83
C PHE A 382 -13.61 -3.56 15.09
N VAL A 383 -13.45 -4.32 16.18
CA VAL A 383 -14.05 -4.00 17.48
C VAL A 383 -12.94 -3.87 18.52
N PRO A 384 -12.58 -2.65 18.92
CA PRO A 384 -11.53 -2.44 19.90
C PRO A 384 -11.95 -2.97 21.28
N LEU A 385 -11.00 -3.53 22.01
CA LEU A 385 -11.15 -3.91 23.42
C LEU A 385 -10.27 -3.03 24.29
N THR A 386 -10.76 -2.67 25.48
CA THR A 386 -9.92 -2.01 26.47
C THR A 386 -9.10 -3.05 27.23
N THR A 387 -7.87 -2.67 27.57
CA THR A 387 -6.92 -3.53 28.30
C THR A 387 -6.60 -2.91 29.67
N SER A 388 -6.30 -3.75 30.67
CA SER A 388 -5.87 -3.28 32.00
C SER A 388 -4.43 -2.74 32.01
N ASN A 389 -3.68 -2.90 30.91
CA ASN A 389 -2.30 -2.44 30.76
C ASN A 389 -2.15 -1.63 29.47
N PRO A 390 -1.69 -0.36 29.50
CA PRO A 390 -1.56 0.48 28.32
C PRO A 390 -0.54 -0.03 27.28
N GLY A 391 0.39 -0.88 27.70
CA GLY A 391 1.34 -1.55 26.80
C GLY A 391 0.76 -2.74 26.04
N ALA A 392 -0.49 -3.12 26.32
CA ALA A 392 -1.21 -4.14 25.58
C ALA A 392 -2.23 -3.52 24.62
N LEU A 393 -2.33 -4.07 23.42
CA LEU A 393 -3.33 -3.73 22.41
C LEU A 393 -4.22 -4.94 22.17
N ALA A 394 -5.55 -4.74 22.17
CA ALA A 394 -6.49 -5.83 21.90
C ALA A 394 -7.67 -5.35 21.03
N TYR A 395 -8.07 -6.18 20.09
CA TYR A 395 -9.27 -5.98 19.27
C TYR A 395 -9.83 -7.32 18.78
N LEU A 396 -11.09 -7.29 18.43
CA LEU A 396 -11.70 -8.37 17.66
C LEU A 396 -11.81 -7.97 16.19
N ARG A 397 -11.66 -8.95 15.32
CA ARG A 397 -12.18 -8.94 13.97
C ARG A 397 -13.41 -9.84 13.95
N ARG A 398 -14.54 -9.34 13.48
CA ARG A 398 -15.83 -10.03 13.67
C ARG A 398 -16.69 -9.99 12.40
N THR A 399 -17.23 -11.14 12.03
CA THR A 399 -18.37 -11.29 11.12
C THR A 399 -19.62 -11.74 11.90
N SER A 400 -20.74 -12.02 11.21
CA SER A 400 -21.92 -12.65 11.84
C SER A 400 -21.60 -13.99 12.52
N ASP A 401 -20.67 -14.77 11.93
CA ASP A 401 -20.49 -16.18 12.26
C ASP A 401 -19.14 -16.49 12.92
N GLN A 402 -18.19 -15.58 12.85
CA GLN A 402 -16.84 -15.78 13.33
C GLN A 402 -16.31 -14.54 14.05
N ALA A 403 -15.56 -14.77 15.11
CA ALA A 403 -14.75 -13.74 15.74
C ALA A 403 -13.30 -14.22 15.93
N VAL A 404 -12.36 -13.32 15.70
CA VAL A 404 -10.93 -13.53 15.94
C VAL A 404 -10.42 -12.44 16.86
N LEU A 405 -9.88 -12.81 18.01
CA LEU A 405 -9.15 -11.91 18.90
C LEU A 405 -7.73 -11.73 18.37
N VAL A 406 -7.29 -10.49 18.32
CA VAL A 406 -5.88 -10.13 18.19
C VAL A 406 -5.47 -9.41 19.48
N LEU A 407 -4.43 -9.92 20.13
CA LEU A 407 -3.87 -9.38 21.37
C LEU A 407 -2.37 -9.23 21.20
N ALA A 408 -1.83 -8.05 21.44
CA ALA A 408 -0.43 -7.75 21.27
C ALA A 408 0.19 -7.12 22.51
N ASN A 409 1.43 -7.51 22.83
CA ASN A 409 2.28 -6.79 23.75
C ASN A 409 3.17 -5.83 22.95
N LEU A 410 2.95 -4.54 23.12
CA LEU A 410 3.68 -3.45 22.43
C LEU A 410 4.97 -3.07 23.14
N THR A 411 5.33 -3.76 24.22
CA THR A 411 6.48 -3.42 25.07
C THR A 411 7.58 -4.46 24.98
N ASN A 412 8.79 -4.10 25.40
CA ASN A 412 9.93 -5.01 25.52
C ASN A 412 10.01 -5.75 26.87
N GLN A 413 8.93 -5.71 27.65
CA GLN A 413 8.78 -6.45 28.91
C GLN A 413 7.59 -7.41 28.86
N PRO A 414 7.64 -8.56 29.51
CA PRO A 414 6.49 -9.44 29.60
C PRO A 414 5.35 -8.76 30.38
N LEU A 415 4.10 -8.97 29.93
CA LEU A 415 2.91 -8.44 30.60
C LEU A 415 2.08 -9.61 31.15
N ALA A 416 1.88 -9.67 32.46
CA ALA A 416 1.10 -10.71 33.11
C ALA A 416 -0.32 -10.26 33.44
N GLY A 417 -1.30 -11.16 33.31
CA GLY A 417 -2.66 -10.95 33.80
C GLY A 417 -3.42 -9.80 33.12
N VAL A 418 -3.17 -9.55 31.84
CA VAL A 418 -3.84 -8.47 31.10
C VAL A 418 -5.33 -8.79 30.93
N GLU A 419 -6.18 -8.02 31.61
CA GLU A 419 -7.63 -8.12 31.49
C GLU A 419 -8.13 -7.38 30.25
N LEU A 420 -9.01 -8.03 29.49
CA LEU A 420 -9.70 -7.48 28.33
C LEU A 420 -11.15 -7.17 28.67
N ASN A 421 -11.64 -6.00 28.24
CA ASN A 421 -13.02 -5.60 28.41
C ASN A 421 -13.61 -5.06 27.09
N GLY A 422 -14.88 -5.42 26.85
CA GLY A 422 -15.67 -4.94 25.72
C GLY A 422 -17.07 -4.56 26.17
N GLY A 423 -17.62 -3.47 25.63
CA GLY A 423 -18.97 -2.97 25.96
C GLY A 423 -20.09 -3.93 25.53
N ALA A 424 -21.33 -3.49 25.74
CA ALA A 424 -22.49 -4.23 25.23
C ALA A 424 -22.40 -4.40 23.70
N GLY A 425 -22.80 -5.59 23.21
CA GLY A 425 -22.75 -5.90 21.77
C GLY A 425 -21.37 -6.24 21.22
N THR A 426 -20.33 -6.36 22.06
CA THR A 426 -18.97 -6.77 21.62
C THR A 426 -18.99 -8.16 20.96
N LEU A 427 -19.71 -9.12 21.55
CA LEU A 427 -19.93 -10.47 20.99
C LEU A 427 -21.38 -10.89 21.22
N THR A 428 -21.87 -11.83 20.44
CA THR A 428 -23.18 -12.45 20.72
C THR A 428 -23.09 -13.23 22.05
N ALA A 429 -24.13 -13.18 22.87
CA ALA A 429 -24.18 -13.96 24.14
C ALA A 429 -23.97 -15.45 23.89
N GLY A 430 -23.16 -16.08 24.71
CA GLY A 430 -22.87 -17.52 24.56
C GLY A 430 -21.55 -17.95 25.19
N ARG A 431 -21.18 -19.19 24.85
CA ARG A 431 -19.88 -19.77 25.24
C ARG A 431 -19.04 -19.95 23.96
N TYR A 432 -17.82 -19.46 23.97
CA TYR A 432 -16.88 -19.55 22.87
C TYR A 432 -15.71 -20.44 23.26
N ALA A 433 -15.42 -21.45 22.45
CA ALA A 433 -14.18 -22.19 22.49
C ALA A 433 -13.04 -21.37 21.89
N LEU A 434 -11.85 -21.47 22.48
CA LEU A 434 -10.65 -20.74 22.03
C LEU A 434 -9.75 -21.68 21.21
N THR A 435 -9.39 -21.27 20.00
CA THR A 435 -8.40 -21.96 19.16
C THR A 435 -7.26 -21.01 18.85
N ALA A 436 -6.04 -21.35 19.27
CA ALA A 436 -4.84 -20.60 18.93
C ALA A 436 -4.55 -20.69 17.42
N LEU A 437 -4.47 -19.55 16.74
CA LEU A 437 -4.08 -19.44 15.35
C LEU A 437 -2.61 -18.96 15.24
N HIS A 438 -2.18 -18.09 16.16
CA HIS A 438 -0.81 -17.63 16.29
C HIS A 438 -0.50 -17.32 17.76
N GLY A 439 0.74 -17.57 18.18
CA GLY A 439 1.17 -17.45 19.58
C GLY A 439 0.72 -18.66 20.42
N ASP A 440 1.28 -18.74 21.61
CA ASP A 440 0.99 -19.82 22.56
C ASP A 440 -0.19 -19.41 23.45
N VAL A 441 -1.36 -20.00 23.17
CA VAL A 441 -2.61 -19.73 23.89
C VAL A 441 -3.15 -21.03 24.42
N ALA A 442 -3.31 -21.12 25.75
CA ALA A 442 -3.89 -22.29 26.37
C ALA A 442 -5.36 -22.49 25.93
N ALA A 443 -5.75 -23.74 25.76
CA ALA A 443 -7.15 -24.07 25.52
C ALA A 443 -8.03 -23.54 26.66
N GLY A 444 -9.19 -22.99 26.30
CA GLY A 444 -10.09 -22.36 27.26
C GLY A 444 -11.44 -22.03 26.65
N ALA A 445 -12.26 -21.32 27.42
CA ALA A 445 -13.53 -20.82 26.92
C ALA A 445 -13.83 -19.41 27.45
N LEU A 446 -14.43 -18.59 26.61
CA LEU A 446 -15.00 -17.30 26.98
C LEU A 446 -16.51 -17.45 27.17
N ARG A 447 -17.05 -16.93 28.28
CA ARG A 447 -18.49 -16.77 28.48
C ARG A 447 -18.87 -15.31 28.29
N VAL A 448 -19.82 -15.07 27.42
CA VAL A 448 -20.33 -13.74 27.11
C VAL A 448 -21.74 -13.60 27.63
N SER A 449 -22.01 -12.55 28.40
CA SER A 449 -23.32 -12.30 29.02
C SER A 449 -24.41 -11.98 28.01
N GLY A 450 -25.68 -11.98 28.45
CA GLY A 450 -26.85 -11.75 27.59
C GLY A 450 -26.88 -10.44 26.82
N ASN A 451 -26.16 -9.41 27.29
CA ASN A 451 -26.02 -8.13 26.57
C ASN A 451 -24.79 -8.08 25.63
N GLY A 452 -24.06 -9.19 25.48
CA GLY A 452 -22.91 -9.27 24.60
C GLY A 452 -21.63 -8.63 25.13
N GLN A 453 -21.55 -8.37 26.42
CA GLN A 453 -20.40 -7.72 27.05
C GLN A 453 -19.30 -8.74 27.41
N VAL A 454 -18.04 -8.34 27.15
CA VAL A 454 -16.84 -9.05 27.63
C VAL A 454 -16.33 -8.32 28.88
N ARG A 455 -16.08 -9.05 29.96
CA ARG A 455 -15.63 -8.48 31.23
C ARG A 455 -14.43 -9.24 31.79
N ARG A 456 -13.37 -8.53 32.15
CA ARG A 456 -12.19 -9.02 32.88
C ARG A 456 -11.65 -10.35 32.32
N TRP A 457 -11.65 -10.46 30.99
CA TRP A 457 -11.21 -11.69 30.33
C TRP A 457 -9.70 -11.72 30.15
N ILE A 458 -9.06 -12.78 30.59
CA ILE A 458 -7.60 -13.00 30.48
C ILE A 458 -7.39 -14.23 29.58
N PRO A 459 -7.29 -14.05 28.25
CA PRO A 459 -7.10 -15.18 27.32
C PRO A 459 -5.70 -15.78 27.39
N VAL A 460 -4.69 -14.97 27.75
CA VAL A 460 -3.28 -15.36 27.82
C VAL A 460 -2.72 -14.89 29.18
N ARG A 461 -2.14 -15.82 29.95
CA ARG A 461 -1.65 -15.52 31.30
C ARG A 461 -0.48 -14.53 31.30
N SER A 462 0.43 -14.67 30.33
CA SER A 462 1.59 -13.80 30.19
C SER A 462 1.85 -13.56 28.70
N LEU A 463 1.92 -12.28 28.32
CA LEU A 463 2.25 -11.85 26.97
C LEU A 463 3.76 -11.64 26.87
N ALA A 464 4.43 -12.41 26.03
CA ALA A 464 5.85 -12.21 25.78
C ALA A 464 6.11 -10.85 25.12
N PRO A 465 7.31 -10.26 25.28
CA PRO A 465 7.67 -8.97 24.70
C PRO A 465 7.50 -8.94 23.18
N MET A 466 6.98 -7.85 22.62
CA MET A 466 6.84 -7.61 21.17
C MET A 466 6.12 -8.75 20.43
N GLN A 467 5.19 -9.45 21.07
CA GLN A 467 4.47 -10.58 20.47
C GLN A 467 2.99 -10.32 20.28
N THR A 468 2.45 -10.94 19.22
CA THR A 468 1.02 -10.96 18.90
C THR A 468 0.44 -12.36 19.13
N TYR A 469 -0.76 -12.42 19.65
CA TYR A 469 -1.56 -13.63 19.85
C TYR A 469 -2.85 -13.50 19.03
N ILE A 470 -3.13 -14.50 18.20
CA ILE A 470 -4.33 -14.51 17.35
C ILE A 470 -5.14 -15.74 17.73
N VAL A 471 -6.40 -15.54 18.14
CA VAL A 471 -7.26 -16.57 18.70
C VAL A 471 -8.61 -16.56 18.02
N ARG A 472 -8.99 -17.68 17.41
CA ARG A 472 -10.36 -17.87 16.92
C ARG A 472 -11.30 -18.15 18.08
N LEU A 473 -12.45 -17.50 18.09
CA LEU A 473 -13.55 -17.68 19.01
C LEU A 473 -14.66 -18.43 18.27
N ALA A 474 -14.82 -19.71 18.55
CA ALA A 474 -15.87 -20.55 17.99
C ALA A 474 -17.01 -20.72 19.01
N ARG A 475 -18.25 -20.39 18.63
CA ARG A 475 -19.45 -20.49 19.46
C ARG A 475 -19.97 -21.93 19.57
#